data_b2f589fe069d2a0216cfe57b9586cedb
#
_entry.id   b2f589fe069d2a0216cfe57b9586cedb
#
_cell.length_a   1.000
_cell.length_b   1.000
_cell.length_c   1.000
_cell.angle_alpha   90.00
_cell.angle_beta   90.00
_cell.angle_gamma   90.00
#
_symmetry.space_group_name_H-M   'P 1'
#
loop_
_entity.id
_entity.type
_entity.pdbx_description
1 polymer ?
#
loop_
_entity_poly.entity_id
_entity_poly.type
_entity_poly.pdbx_seq_one_letter_code
_entity_poly.pdbx_strand_id
1 'polypeptide(L)'
;MTQARIQRFAKGKTYNLSEIYAANEASKESYLTALVEFIGKLEDNHVAYFAGMDWRDSTESKRGVTFGDKWDKVWVLRDGIKGRIVCHIDSNTGIIYKSNGWQGAPYPKPRADIYQPESYEYADPHGGWLYADFNANEARRRNDSSVKAIIERGEAIMSGK
;
A
#
# COMPACT_ATOMS: atom_id res chain seq x y z
N MET A 1 7.45 10.74 16.88
CA MET A 1 6.73 9.78 15.99
C MET A 1 7.61 8.61 15.63
N THR A 2 8.71 8.87 14.97
CA THR A 2 9.62 7.83 14.49
C THR A 2 10.15 6.95 15.61
N GLN A 3 10.53 7.54 16.73
CA GLN A 3 11.06 6.82 17.88
C GLN A 3 10.05 5.85 18.48
N ALA A 4 8.81 6.32 18.70
CA ALA A 4 7.77 5.47 19.28
C ALA A 4 7.46 4.28 18.36
N ARG A 5 7.44 4.51 17.05
CA ARG A 5 7.18 3.45 16.07
C ARG A 5 8.29 2.40 16.09
N ILE A 6 9.56 2.84 16.07
CA ILE A 6 10.71 1.93 16.08
C ILE A 6 10.73 1.09 17.35
N GLN A 7 10.37 1.66 18.48
CA GLN A 7 10.32 0.91 19.73
C GLN A 7 9.27 -0.20 19.70
N ARG A 8 8.18 0.01 18.95
CA ARG A 8 7.08 -0.94 18.88
C ARG A 8 7.30 -2.06 17.89
N PHE A 9 7.98 -1.77 16.79
CA PHE A 9 8.19 -2.74 15.71
C PHE A 9 9.67 -3.09 15.60
N ALA A 10 9.95 -4.40 15.62
CA ALA A 10 11.32 -4.88 15.52
C ALA A 10 11.87 -4.65 14.11
N LYS A 11 13.10 -4.18 14.02
CA LYS A 11 13.79 -3.97 12.74
C LYS A 11 13.93 -5.30 12.00
N GLY A 12 13.71 -5.24 10.69
CA GLY A 12 13.88 -6.40 9.83
C GLY A 12 12.73 -7.39 9.84
N LYS A 13 11.79 -7.24 10.77
CA LYS A 13 10.61 -8.08 10.81
C LYS A 13 9.49 -7.46 9.98
N THR A 14 8.73 -8.30 9.27
CA THR A 14 7.59 -7.85 8.46
C THR A 14 6.30 -8.07 9.24
N TYR A 15 5.48 -7.05 9.29
CA TYR A 15 4.20 -7.06 10.00
C TYR A 15 3.06 -6.98 9.02
N ASN A 16 2.03 -7.80 9.20
CA ASN A 16 0.85 -7.78 8.34
C ASN A 16 -0.14 -6.71 8.83
N LEU A 17 -1.22 -6.52 8.05
CA LEU A 17 -2.20 -5.48 8.34
C LEU A 17 -2.82 -5.64 9.72
N SER A 18 -3.17 -6.88 10.11
CA SER A 18 -3.82 -7.09 11.41
C SER A 18 -2.88 -6.75 12.58
N GLU A 19 -1.59 -7.03 12.44
CA GLU A 19 -0.60 -6.66 13.46
C GLU A 19 -0.44 -5.15 13.57
N ILE A 20 -0.39 -4.47 12.43
CA ILE A 20 -0.28 -3.00 12.40
C ILE A 20 -1.56 -2.37 12.94
N TYR A 21 -2.71 -2.91 12.58
CA TYR A 21 -4.00 -2.45 13.09
C TYR A 21 -4.05 -2.55 14.63
N ALA A 22 -3.61 -3.69 15.18
CA ALA A 22 -3.60 -3.89 16.64
C ALA A 22 -2.70 -2.87 17.33
N ALA A 23 -1.52 -2.61 16.76
CA ALA A 23 -0.60 -1.61 17.30
C ALA A 23 -1.22 -0.20 17.25
N ASN A 24 -1.93 0.12 16.16
CA ASN A 24 -2.60 1.41 16.02
C ASN A 24 -3.74 1.55 17.04
N GLU A 25 -4.51 0.50 17.27
CA GLU A 25 -5.58 0.55 18.27
C GLU A 25 -5.05 0.86 19.66
N ALA A 26 -3.84 0.40 19.97
CA ALA A 26 -3.21 0.67 21.27
C ALA A 26 -2.68 2.10 21.38
N SER A 27 -2.18 2.70 20.28
CA SER A 27 -1.47 3.98 20.33
C SER A 27 -2.20 5.15 19.70
N LYS A 28 -3.05 4.89 18.68
CA LYS A 28 -3.79 5.91 17.94
C LYS A 28 -2.87 6.96 17.29
N GLU A 29 -1.70 6.55 16.83
CA GLU A 29 -0.77 7.45 16.13
C GLU A 29 -1.29 7.77 14.75
N SER A 30 -1.16 9.04 14.32
CA SER A 30 -1.65 9.45 13.01
C SER A 30 -0.98 8.70 11.87
N TYR A 31 0.33 8.42 12.00
CA TYR A 31 1.05 7.67 10.98
C TYR A 31 0.51 6.25 10.85
N LEU A 32 0.32 5.55 11.96
CA LEU A 32 -0.19 4.19 11.92
C LEU A 32 -1.63 4.14 11.43
N THR A 33 -2.45 5.13 11.79
CA THR A 33 -3.83 5.22 11.29
C THR A 33 -3.83 5.36 9.76
N ALA A 34 -3.00 6.26 9.23
CA ALA A 34 -2.89 6.46 7.79
C ALA A 34 -2.32 5.22 7.09
N LEU A 35 -1.34 4.57 7.73
CA LEU A 35 -0.73 3.36 7.16
C LEU A 35 -1.73 2.21 7.06
N VAL A 36 -2.53 2.00 8.11
CA VAL A 36 -3.58 0.97 8.10
C VAL A 36 -4.55 1.23 6.96
N GLU A 37 -4.96 2.48 6.77
CA GLU A 37 -5.86 2.85 5.68
C GLU A 37 -5.23 2.57 4.32
N PHE A 38 -3.97 2.95 4.13
CA PHE A 38 -3.26 2.72 2.88
C PHE A 38 -3.11 1.22 2.57
N ILE A 39 -2.61 0.45 3.54
CA ILE A 39 -2.41 -1.00 3.34
C ILE A 39 -3.76 -1.68 3.09
N GLY A 40 -4.78 -1.31 3.85
CA GLY A 40 -6.12 -1.85 3.66
C GLY A 40 -6.65 -1.58 2.26
N LYS A 41 -6.42 -0.37 1.74
CA LYS A 41 -6.86 -0.01 0.39
C LYS A 41 -6.12 -0.81 -0.67
N LEU A 42 -4.82 -1.02 -0.52
CA LEU A 42 -4.07 -1.86 -1.45
C LEU A 42 -4.62 -3.28 -1.50
N GLU A 43 -4.92 -3.86 -0.33
CA GLU A 43 -5.49 -5.21 -0.26
C GLU A 43 -6.89 -5.26 -0.88
N ASP A 44 -7.73 -4.28 -0.56
CA ASP A 44 -9.08 -4.21 -1.11
C ASP A 44 -9.06 -4.05 -2.63
N ASN A 45 -8.19 -3.19 -3.14
CA ASN A 45 -8.07 -2.98 -4.59
C ASN A 45 -7.58 -4.24 -5.30
N HIS A 46 -6.67 -5.00 -4.67
CA HIS A 46 -6.22 -6.27 -5.24
C HIS A 46 -7.39 -7.23 -5.39
N VAL A 47 -8.16 -7.41 -4.33
CA VAL A 47 -9.30 -8.34 -4.35
C VAL A 47 -10.35 -7.87 -5.37
N ALA A 48 -10.65 -6.58 -5.38
CA ALA A 48 -11.64 -6.03 -6.31
C ALA A 48 -11.18 -6.16 -7.77
N TYR A 49 -9.89 -5.90 -8.02
CA TYR A 49 -9.35 -5.96 -9.37
C TYR A 49 -9.53 -7.35 -9.99
N PHE A 50 -9.30 -8.40 -9.21
CA PHE A 50 -9.37 -9.77 -9.69
C PHE A 50 -10.73 -10.45 -9.49
N ALA A 51 -11.68 -9.78 -8.84
CA ALA A 51 -12.96 -10.42 -8.46
C ALA A 51 -13.78 -10.93 -9.65
N GLY A 52 -13.73 -10.22 -10.78
CA GLY A 52 -14.49 -10.58 -11.96
C GLY A 52 -13.74 -11.45 -12.95
N MET A 53 -12.58 -11.97 -12.60
CA MET A 53 -11.74 -12.74 -13.51
C MET A 53 -11.81 -14.23 -13.18
N ASP A 54 -11.66 -15.07 -14.23
CA ASP A 54 -11.71 -16.53 -14.06
C ASP A 54 -10.58 -17.04 -13.19
N TRP A 55 -9.40 -16.42 -13.30
CA TRP A 55 -8.27 -16.71 -12.44
C TRP A 55 -8.07 -15.56 -11.46
N ARG A 56 -7.73 -15.87 -10.23
CA ARG A 56 -7.44 -14.89 -9.19
C ARG A 56 -6.29 -15.39 -8.36
N ASP A 57 -5.37 -14.50 -8.04
CA ASP A 57 -4.30 -14.84 -7.13
C ASP A 57 -4.66 -14.35 -5.73
N SER A 58 -5.43 -15.16 -5.02
CA SER A 58 -5.83 -14.84 -3.66
C SER A 58 -4.67 -14.94 -2.67
N THR A 59 -3.58 -15.64 -3.05
CA THR A 59 -2.43 -15.79 -2.16
C THR A 59 -1.59 -14.53 -2.08
N GLU A 60 -1.74 -13.60 -3.02
CA GLU A 60 -0.97 -12.35 -3.07
C GLU A 60 -1.82 -11.12 -2.74
N SER A 61 -2.99 -11.28 -2.15
CA SER A 61 -3.83 -10.13 -1.81
C SER A 61 -3.31 -9.36 -0.60
N LYS A 62 -2.54 -10.00 0.28
CA LYS A 62 -2.09 -9.41 1.54
C LYS A 62 -0.80 -8.62 1.36
N ARG A 63 -0.66 -7.59 2.19
CA ARG A 63 0.51 -6.72 2.20
C ARG A 63 1.10 -6.68 3.60
N GLY A 64 2.42 -6.51 3.67
CA GLY A 64 3.11 -6.34 4.94
C GLY A 64 4.09 -5.20 4.88
N VAL A 65 4.56 -4.77 6.05
CA VAL A 65 5.45 -3.62 6.18
C VAL A 65 6.66 -3.99 7.02
N THR A 66 7.84 -3.62 6.54
CA THR A 66 9.08 -3.67 7.31
C THR A 66 9.42 -2.24 7.69
N PHE A 67 9.49 -1.96 9.00
CA PHE A 67 9.74 -0.62 9.50
C PHE A 67 11.23 -0.34 9.59
N GLY A 68 11.65 0.83 9.14
CA GLY A 68 13.04 1.27 9.17
C GLY A 68 13.17 2.66 9.77
N ASP A 69 14.41 3.18 9.77
CA ASP A 69 14.68 4.49 10.35
C ASP A 69 14.07 5.61 9.50
N LYS A 70 14.30 5.55 8.19
CA LYS A 70 13.75 6.53 7.26
C LYS A 70 12.68 5.94 6.37
N TRP A 71 12.89 4.72 5.87
CA TRP A 71 12.02 4.09 4.89
C TRP A 71 11.27 2.94 5.50
N ASP A 72 9.95 2.99 5.41
CA ASP A 72 9.11 1.84 5.68
C ASP A 72 8.80 1.20 4.33
N LYS A 73 9.03 -0.11 4.24
CA LYS A 73 8.93 -0.84 2.97
C LYS A 73 7.68 -1.69 2.97
N VAL A 74 6.89 -1.57 1.92
CA VAL A 74 5.66 -2.34 1.75
C VAL A 74 5.94 -3.50 0.81
N TRP A 75 5.50 -4.69 1.20
CA TRP A 75 5.75 -5.95 0.49
C TRP A 75 4.44 -6.65 0.18
N VAL A 76 4.40 -7.35 -0.96
CA VAL A 76 3.36 -8.36 -1.19
C VAL A 76 3.70 -9.56 -0.32
N LEU A 77 2.71 -10.09 0.41
CA LEU A 77 2.88 -11.31 1.20
C LEU A 77 2.26 -12.47 0.44
N ARG A 78 3.02 -13.58 0.33
CA ARG A 78 2.51 -14.83 -0.20
C ARG A 78 2.56 -15.85 0.92
N ASP A 79 1.39 -16.30 1.38
CA ASP A 79 1.26 -17.22 2.52
C ASP A 79 2.01 -16.70 3.75
N GLY A 80 1.91 -15.38 3.99
CA GLY A 80 2.55 -14.74 5.13
C GLY A 80 4.03 -14.45 4.97
N ILE A 81 4.63 -14.85 3.84
CA ILE A 81 6.05 -14.67 3.58
C ILE A 81 6.26 -13.49 2.64
N LYS A 82 7.26 -12.67 2.95
CA LYS A 82 7.62 -11.50 2.18
C LYS A 82 8.01 -11.87 0.75
N GLY A 83 7.28 -11.33 -0.22
CA GLY A 83 7.54 -11.53 -1.65
C GLY A 83 8.18 -10.29 -2.26
N ARG A 84 7.60 -9.77 -3.36
CA ARG A 84 8.15 -8.58 -4.01
C ARG A 84 7.83 -7.31 -3.24
N ILE A 85 8.70 -6.31 -3.38
CA ILE A 85 8.50 -5.01 -2.76
C ILE A 85 7.49 -4.20 -3.58
N VAL A 86 6.57 -3.51 -2.88
CA VAL A 86 5.56 -2.66 -3.51
C VAL A 86 6.05 -1.23 -3.62
N CYS A 87 6.42 -0.63 -2.48
CA CYS A 87 6.82 0.77 -2.44
C CYS A 87 7.60 1.07 -1.18
N HIS A 88 8.21 2.25 -1.14
CA HIS A 88 8.83 2.82 0.04
C HIS A 88 7.96 3.96 0.55
N ILE A 89 7.88 4.13 1.87
CA ILE A 89 7.21 5.26 2.50
C ILE A 89 8.25 5.99 3.37
N ASP A 90 8.37 7.29 3.18
CA ASP A 90 9.19 8.11 4.07
C ASP A 90 8.46 8.19 5.41
N SER A 91 9.06 7.61 6.46
CA SER A 91 8.41 7.51 7.75
C SER A 91 8.19 8.86 8.43
N ASN A 92 8.89 9.90 8.01
CA ASN A 92 8.75 11.23 8.57
C ASN A 92 7.65 12.05 7.90
N THR A 93 7.43 11.83 6.61
CA THR A 93 6.48 12.65 5.83
C THR A 93 5.24 11.90 5.41
N GLY A 94 5.28 10.56 5.35
CA GLY A 94 4.18 9.76 4.80
C GLY A 94 4.15 9.72 3.28
N ILE A 95 5.13 10.32 2.63
CA ILE A 95 5.18 10.35 1.16
C ILE A 95 5.61 8.98 0.63
N ILE A 96 4.92 8.53 -0.41
CA ILE A 96 5.15 7.23 -1.03
C ILE A 96 6.02 7.40 -2.26
N TYR A 97 7.04 6.53 -2.37
CA TYR A 97 7.98 6.52 -3.49
C TYR A 97 8.02 5.15 -4.16
N LYS A 98 8.28 5.14 -5.46
CA LYS A 98 8.49 3.89 -6.18
C LYS A 98 9.81 3.27 -5.77
N SER A 99 9.80 2.00 -5.42
CA SER A 99 11.00 1.28 -5.03
C SER A 99 11.94 1.08 -6.21
N ASN A 100 13.24 1.20 -5.91
CA ASN A 100 14.32 0.89 -6.85
C ASN A 100 15.11 -0.27 -6.24
N GLY A 101 14.46 -1.44 -6.20
CA GLY A 101 14.99 -2.59 -5.48
C GLY A 101 14.74 -2.48 -3.98
N TRP A 102 15.05 -3.54 -3.26
CA TRP A 102 14.72 -3.60 -1.82
C TRP A 102 15.86 -3.12 -0.92
N GLN A 103 17.10 -3.06 -1.43
CA GLN A 103 18.26 -2.71 -0.63
C GLN A 103 18.61 -1.23 -0.64
N GLY A 104 18.31 -0.54 -1.74
CA GLY A 104 18.73 0.84 -1.92
C GLY A 104 17.61 1.83 -1.65
N ALA A 105 17.91 3.10 -1.85
CA ALA A 105 16.94 4.17 -1.77
C ALA A 105 15.95 4.07 -2.95
N PRO A 106 14.71 4.52 -2.76
CA PRO A 106 13.75 4.53 -3.85
C PRO A 106 14.06 5.61 -4.88
N TYR A 107 13.32 5.62 -5.99
CA TYR A 107 13.36 6.72 -6.94
C TYR A 107 12.92 8.01 -6.23
N PRO A 108 13.54 9.16 -6.54
CA PRO A 108 13.39 10.35 -5.70
C PRO A 108 12.09 11.15 -5.87
N LYS A 109 11.29 10.84 -6.87
CA LYS A 109 10.05 11.61 -7.12
C LYS A 109 8.87 11.02 -6.35
N PRO A 110 8.10 11.85 -5.62
CA PRO A 110 6.92 11.38 -4.90
C PRO A 110 5.87 10.78 -5.83
N ARG A 111 5.19 9.74 -5.36
CA ARG A 111 4.13 9.06 -6.11
C ARG A 111 2.76 9.24 -5.48
N ALA A 112 2.70 9.32 -4.17
CA ALA A 112 1.45 9.44 -3.41
C ALA A 112 1.77 9.87 -1.99
N ASP A 113 0.74 9.99 -1.14
CA ASP A 113 0.85 10.41 0.24
C ASP A 113 -0.14 9.59 1.06
N ILE A 114 0.34 8.89 2.09
CA ILE A 114 -0.55 8.05 2.91
C ILE A 114 -1.60 8.87 3.65
N TYR A 115 -1.36 10.17 3.86
CA TYR A 115 -2.33 11.06 4.49
C TYR A 115 -3.37 11.61 3.52
N GLN A 116 -3.27 11.27 2.24
CA GLN A 116 -4.21 11.71 1.21
C GLN A 116 -4.75 10.48 0.48
N PRO A 117 -5.84 9.88 0.98
CA PRO A 117 -6.37 8.64 0.40
C PRO A 117 -6.69 8.74 -1.10
N GLU A 118 -7.10 9.91 -1.56
CA GLU A 118 -7.36 10.12 -2.99
C GLU A 118 -6.11 9.92 -3.85
N SER A 119 -4.91 10.05 -3.27
CA SER A 119 -3.67 9.89 -4.02
C SER A 119 -3.39 8.42 -4.39
N TYR A 120 -4.06 7.47 -3.75
CA TYR A 120 -3.87 6.04 -4.03
C TYR A 120 -5.18 5.28 -4.20
N GLU A 121 -6.30 5.99 -4.41
CA GLU A 121 -7.64 5.39 -4.41
C GLU A 121 -7.78 4.22 -5.39
N TYR A 122 -7.18 4.33 -6.56
CA TYR A 122 -7.26 3.30 -7.59
C TYR A 122 -5.89 2.66 -7.85
N ALA A 123 -5.06 2.55 -6.82
CA ALA A 123 -3.77 1.89 -6.91
C ALA A 123 -3.97 0.44 -7.35
N ASP A 124 -3.48 0.10 -8.53
CA ASP A 124 -3.68 -1.24 -9.09
C ASP A 124 -2.67 -2.24 -8.54
N PRO A 125 -3.02 -3.54 -8.51
CA PRO A 125 -2.13 -4.55 -7.93
C PRO A 125 -0.85 -4.77 -8.73
N HIS A 126 -0.79 -4.32 -9.97
CA HIS A 126 0.41 -4.46 -10.81
C HIS A 126 1.42 -3.34 -10.61
N GLY A 127 1.08 -2.31 -9.82
CA GLY A 127 2.00 -1.22 -9.50
C GLY A 127 2.11 -0.15 -10.56
N GLY A 128 1.24 -0.14 -11.56
CA GLY A 128 1.27 0.87 -12.63
C GLY A 128 1.15 2.29 -12.11
N TRP A 129 0.42 2.46 -11.02
CA TRP A 129 0.22 3.77 -10.39
C TRP A 129 1.52 4.40 -9.86
N LEU A 130 2.59 3.60 -9.74
CA LEU A 130 3.87 4.08 -9.22
C LEU A 130 4.82 4.57 -10.31
N TYR A 131 4.41 4.58 -11.58
CA TYR A 131 5.31 4.93 -12.69
C TYR A 131 5.25 6.41 -13.08
N ALA A 132 4.56 7.25 -12.32
CA ALA A 132 4.49 8.69 -12.58
C ALA A 132 4.64 9.48 -11.28
N ASP A 133 4.98 10.76 -11.43
CA ASP A 133 5.06 11.68 -10.29
C ASP A 133 3.69 11.83 -9.64
N PHE A 134 3.67 12.28 -8.39
CA PHE A 134 2.46 12.44 -7.61
C PHE A 134 1.37 13.20 -8.40
N ASN A 135 1.72 14.39 -8.89
CA ASN A 135 0.73 15.21 -9.60
C ASN A 135 0.23 14.54 -10.87
N ALA A 136 1.14 13.90 -11.61
CA ALA A 136 0.77 13.18 -12.82
C ALA A 136 -0.09 11.96 -12.49
N ASN A 137 0.24 11.24 -11.40
CA ASN A 137 -0.56 10.10 -10.95
C ASN A 137 -1.97 10.52 -10.57
N GLU A 138 -2.12 11.63 -9.88
CA GLU A 138 -3.43 12.13 -9.49
C GLU A 138 -4.30 12.37 -10.73
N ALA A 139 -3.74 13.05 -11.74
CA ALA A 139 -4.46 13.29 -12.98
C ALA A 139 -4.78 11.98 -13.70
N ARG A 140 -3.80 11.07 -13.76
CA ARG A 140 -3.97 9.78 -14.42
C ARG A 140 -5.05 8.96 -13.76
N ARG A 141 -5.06 8.90 -12.41
CA ARG A 141 -6.07 8.12 -11.70
C ARG A 141 -7.47 8.61 -12.01
N ARG A 142 -7.65 9.93 -12.03
CA ARG A 142 -8.96 10.51 -12.34
C ARG A 142 -9.38 10.21 -13.77
N ASN A 143 -8.42 10.09 -14.69
CA ASN A 143 -8.68 9.91 -16.11
C ASN A 143 -8.47 8.48 -16.60
N ASP A 144 -7.90 7.59 -15.76
CA ASP A 144 -7.70 6.19 -16.13
C ASP A 144 -8.97 5.42 -15.86
N SER A 145 -9.91 5.55 -16.78
CA SER A 145 -11.21 4.91 -16.65
C SER A 145 -11.14 3.39 -16.70
N SER A 146 -10.08 2.81 -17.30
CA SER A 146 -9.98 1.35 -17.39
C SER A 146 -9.72 0.70 -16.05
N VAL A 147 -8.72 1.19 -15.29
CA VAL A 147 -8.43 0.65 -13.95
C VAL A 147 -9.58 0.93 -13.00
N LYS A 148 -10.07 2.16 -13.00
CA LYS A 148 -11.21 2.54 -12.16
C LYS A 148 -12.41 1.64 -12.41
N ALA A 149 -12.75 1.40 -13.68
CA ALA A 149 -13.89 0.57 -14.05
C ALA A 149 -13.69 -0.87 -13.59
N ILE A 150 -12.48 -1.42 -13.71
CA ILE A 150 -12.20 -2.79 -13.25
C ILE A 150 -12.40 -2.91 -11.75
N ILE A 151 -11.86 -1.98 -10.98
CA ILE A 151 -11.97 -1.99 -9.51
C ILE A 151 -13.43 -1.81 -9.09
N GLU A 152 -14.14 -0.85 -9.67
CA GLU A 152 -15.55 -0.60 -9.31
C GLU A 152 -16.43 -1.79 -9.65
N ARG A 153 -16.18 -2.44 -10.79
CA ARG A 153 -16.91 -3.65 -11.16
C ARG A 153 -16.66 -4.77 -10.16
N GLY A 154 -15.40 -4.93 -9.75
CA GLY A 154 -15.05 -5.93 -8.74
C GLY A 154 -15.70 -5.64 -7.40
N GLU A 155 -15.73 -4.37 -6.97
CA GLU A 155 -16.42 -3.98 -5.74
C GLU A 155 -17.90 -4.30 -5.81
N ALA A 156 -18.53 -4.06 -6.95
CA ALA A 156 -19.95 -4.39 -7.13
C ALA A 156 -20.19 -5.90 -7.04
N ILE A 157 -19.31 -6.71 -7.64
CA ILE A 157 -19.39 -8.17 -7.56
C ILE A 157 -19.27 -8.62 -6.11
N MET A 158 -18.30 -8.09 -5.37
CA MET A 158 -18.06 -8.46 -3.97
C MET A 158 -19.21 -8.05 -3.06
N SER A 159 -19.89 -6.96 -3.38
CA SER A 159 -21.04 -6.49 -2.59
C SER A 159 -22.36 -7.19 -2.97
N GLY A 160 -22.34 -8.10 -3.93
CA GLY A 160 -23.53 -8.86 -4.34
C GLY A 160 -24.49 -8.11 -5.23
N LYS A 161 -24.04 -7.07 -5.89
CA LYS A 161 -24.88 -6.25 -6.77
C LYS A 161 -24.74 -6.64 -8.23
#